data_d4989d8bc1e0ce880f1c613414ef593c
#
_entry.id   d4989d8bc1e0ce880f1c613414ef593c
#
_cell.length_a   1.000
_cell.length_b   1.000
_cell.length_c   1.000
_cell.angle_alpha   90.00
_cell.angle_beta   90.00
_cell.angle_gamma   90.00
#
_symmetry.space_group_name_H-M   'P 1'
#
loop_
_entity.id
_entity.type
_entity.pdbx_description
1 polymer ?
#
loop_
_entity_poly.entity_id
_entity_poly.type
_entity_poly.pdbx_seq_one_letter_code
_entity_poly.pdbx_strand_id
1 'polypeptide(L)'
;MKRFFLLIVRVFYSSISLIFTLLTAKLLTRDDYKQSVELIVALSIMAPIVSFGIGPLIVRKGKCSTQIAYRRALNGWCLGVLLSLILGLISYWLYPDIYIYIFMLLVLNNTSFIISECYRSQNDFFRALLFSNGSPSSGVISLGIISNFLFLVLCAILFLLKIKITFSFLVWGTICSILITVLYDFYKNFIRFRLRITNKWLYIYSKSGFNISLIYFLFSFISNSDILIISHLADQNIVYDYSLAFKLSASCLIIHTFFASMSQVEFVKNNFLINLAIKKLYFTSISVSLLVIIALNIVGVYVLHFFGVYPHNEHVFRWVILIKSLGAIFYIALGFNASFLLITNRFKNIIISCLVFVILFISVACLSYVCGVGGWHSILYSWLMSYLVYSLLLFLYFKRKGNYNG
;
A
#
# COMPACT_ATOMS: atom_id res chain seq x y z
N MET A 1 11.26 9.80 22.67
CA MET A 1 10.80 10.94 21.86
C MET A 1 10.81 10.66 20.33
N LYS A 2 11.92 10.27 19.68
CA LYS A 2 11.95 10.05 18.21
C LYS A 2 10.91 9.04 17.68
N ARG A 3 10.65 7.93 18.39
CA ARG A 3 9.66 6.91 17.95
C ARG A 3 8.22 7.42 17.98
N PHE A 4 7.88 8.20 19.02
CA PHE A 4 6.55 8.80 19.16
C PHE A 4 6.30 9.88 18.11
N PHE A 5 7.31 10.68 17.80
CA PHE A 5 7.24 11.66 16.71
C PHE A 5 7.00 10.98 15.36
N LEU A 6 7.70 9.89 15.05
CA LEU A 6 7.49 9.12 13.81
C LEU A 6 6.07 8.52 13.72
N LEU A 7 5.49 8.11 14.85
CA LEU A 7 4.09 7.67 14.89
C LEU A 7 3.14 8.81 14.53
N ILE A 8 3.31 9.98 15.16
CA ILE A 8 2.50 11.16 14.87
C ILE A 8 2.58 11.53 13.39
N VAL A 9 3.78 11.59 12.83
CA VAL A 9 3.99 11.90 11.41
C VAL A 9 3.29 10.87 10.52
N ARG A 10 3.32 9.59 10.86
CA ARG A 10 2.67 8.55 10.08
C ARG A 10 1.13 8.59 10.19
N VAL A 11 0.60 8.86 11.37
CA VAL A 11 -0.85 9.06 11.56
C VAL A 11 -1.31 10.29 10.79
N PHE A 12 -0.59 11.40 10.90
CA PHE A 12 -0.86 12.62 10.15
C PHE A 12 -0.86 12.37 8.62
N TYR A 13 0.13 11.64 8.12
CA TYR A 13 0.21 11.25 6.72
C TYR A 13 -1.00 10.40 6.27
N SER A 14 -1.39 9.44 7.09
CA SER A 14 -2.57 8.62 6.79
C SER A 14 -3.86 9.43 6.79
N SER A 15 -3.96 10.42 7.69
CA SER A 15 -5.10 11.34 7.73
C SER A 15 -5.15 12.23 6.48
N ILE A 16 -4.01 12.73 6.00
CA ILE A 16 -3.93 13.49 4.74
C ILE A 16 -4.43 12.63 3.57
N SER A 17 -4.00 11.39 3.49
CA SER A 17 -4.43 10.49 2.42
C SER A 17 -5.94 10.19 2.47
N LEU A 18 -6.51 10.07 3.67
CA LEU A 18 -7.95 9.90 3.85
C LEU A 18 -8.71 11.16 3.42
N ILE A 19 -8.30 12.34 3.90
CA ILE A 19 -8.90 13.63 3.53
C ILE A 19 -8.84 13.83 2.01
N PHE A 20 -7.71 13.49 1.38
CA PHE A 20 -7.57 13.52 -0.07
C PHE A 20 -8.60 12.63 -0.76
N THR A 21 -8.79 11.39 -0.30
CA THR A 21 -9.81 10.49 -0.84
C THR A 21 -11.23 11.05 -0.71
N LEU A 22 -11.55 11.64 0.43
CA LEU A 22 -12.87 12.24 0.68
C LEU A 22 -13.10 13.48 -0.20
N LEU A 23 -12.10 14.33 -0.36
CA LEU A 23 -12.19 15.50 -1.25
C LEU A 23 -12.35 15.08 -2.70
N THR A 24 -11.59 14.09 -3.17
CA THR A 24 -11.73 13.57 -4.54
C THR A 24 -13.11 12.95 -4.77
N ALA A 25 -13.64 12.20 -3.80
CA ALA A 25 -14.97 11.63 -3.87
C ALA A 25 -16.08 12.71 -3.96
N LYS A 26 -15.85 13.88 -3.39
CA LYS A 26 -16.78 15.01 -3.46
C LYS A 26 -16.64 15.85 -4.72
N LEU A 27 -15.43 16.01 -5.23
CA LEU A 27 -15.11 16.92 -6.34
C LEU A 27 -15.30 16.28 -7.72
N LEU A 28 -15.15 14.95 -7.80
CA LEU A 28 -15.31 14.19 -9.06
C LEU A 28 -16.77 13.80 -9.30
N THR A 29 -17.11 13.64 -10.58
CA THR A 29 -18.31 12.88 -10.96
C THR A 29 -18.13 11.41 -10.56
N ARG A 30 -19.19 10.61 -10.54
CA ARG A 30 -19.09 9.18 -10.18
C ARG A 30 -18.29 8.38 -11.18
N ASP A 31 -18.40 8.72 -12.46
CA ASP A 31 -17.61 8.11 -13.54
C ASP A 31 -16.12 8.42 -13.37
N ASP A 32 -15.78 9.68 -13.18
CA ASP A 32 -14.41 10.12 -12.94
C ASP A 32 -13.85 9.50 -11.67
N TYR A 33 -14.69 9.36 -10.63
CA TYR A 33 -14.27 8.71 -9.39
C TYR A 33 -14.00 7.20 -9.58
N LYS A 34 -14.86 6.49 -10.35
CA LYS A 34 -14.62 5.08 -10.71
C LYS A 34 -13.29 4.94 -11.45
N GLN A 35 -13.01 5.75 -12.45
CA GLN A 35 -11.72 5.74 -13.16
C GLN A 35 -10.55 6.01 -12.21
N SER A 36 -10.71 6.92 -11.24
CA SER A 36 -9.68 7.18 -10.22
C SER A 36 -9.44 5.98 -9.32
N VAL A 37 -10.48 5.23 -8.95
CA VAL A 37 -10.37 3.99 -8.18
C VAL A 37 -9.64 2.91 -8.97
N GLU A 38 -10.00 2.71 -10.23
CA GLU A 38 -9.34 1.75 -11.14
C GLU A 38 -7.84 2.07 -11.29
N LEU A 39 -7.50 3.34 -11.52
CA LEU A 39 -6.12 3.81 -11.59
C LEU A 39 -5.35 3.52 -10.28
N ILE A 40 -5.94 3.86 -9.14
CA ILE A 40 -5.32 3.66 -7.81
C ILE A 40 -5.08 2.18 -7.55
N VAL A 41 -6.05 1.33 -7.85
CA VAL A 41 -5.95 -0.12 -7.63
C VAL A 41 -4.91 -0.73 -8.54
N ALA A 42 -4.92 -0.39 -9.85
CA ALA A 42 -3.92 -0.83 -10.81
C ALA A 42 -2.49 -0.45 -10.37
N LEU A 43 -2.28 0.80 -9.99
CA LEU A 43 -1.00 1.27 -9.48
C LEU A 43 -0.58 0.58 -8.19
N SER A 44 -1.51 0.36 -7.26
CA SER A 44 -1.22 -0.33 -5.99
C SER A 44 -0.73 -1.75 -6.20
N ILE A 45 -1.27 -2.45 -7.20
CA ILE A 45 -0.88 -3.83 -7.52
C ILE A 45 0.43 -3.87 -8.33
N MET A 46 0.61 -2.95 -9.27
CA MET A 46 1.75 -2.95 -10.19
C MET A 46 3.02 -2.30 -9.62
N ALA A 47 2.90 -1.29 -8.76
CA ALA A 47 4.05 -0.57 -8.20
C ALA A 47 5.05 -1.47 -7.44
N PRO A 48 4.64 -2.50 -6.68
CA PRO A 48 5.58 -3.43 -6.06
C PRO A 48 6.44 -4.22 -7.07
N ILE A 49 5.90 -4.54 -8.25
CA ILE A 49 6.65 -5.23 -9.32
C ILE A 49 7.73 -4.29 -9.83
N VAL A 50 7.36 -3.05 -10.11
CA VAL A 50 8.26 -2.02 -10.64
C VAL A 50 9.38 -1.66 -9.66
N SER A 51 9.10 -1.66 -8.36
CA SER A 51 10.10 -1.40 -7.33
C SER A 51 11.18 -2.48 -7.23
N PHE A 52 10.93 -3.65 -7.75
CA PHE A 52 11.82 -4.81 -7.89
C PHE A 52 12.64 -5.12 -6.62
N GLY A 53 12.03 -4.95 -5.46
CA GLY A 53 12.67 -5.19 -4.16
C GLY A 53 13.89 -4.31 -3.86
N ILE A 54 14.06 -3.20 -4.56
CA ILE A 54 15.22 -2.30 -4.46
C ILE A 54 15.37 -1.77 -3.03
N GLY A 55 14.28 -1.33 -2.42
CA GLY A 55 14.30 -0.72 -1.10
C GLY A 55 14.92 -1.62 -0.03
N PRO A 56 14.36 -2.81 0.24
CA PRO A 56 14.94 -3.74 1.20
C PRO A 56 16.39 -4.13 0.89
N LEU A 57 16.76 -4.22 -0.38
CA LEU A 57 18.14 -4.58 -0.76
C LEU A 57 19.14 -3.46 -0.51
N ILE A 58 18.75 -2.19 -0.71
CA ILE A 58 19.60 -1.04 -0.38
C ILE A 58 19.78 -0.94 1.13
N VAL A 59 18.70 -1.05 1.90
CA VAL A 59 18.71 -0.94 3.36
C VAL A 59 19.51 -2.08 4.00
N ARG A 60 19.38 -3.32 3.50
CA ARG A 60 20.13 -4.49 4.00
C ARG A 60 21.65 -4.35 3.91
N LYS A 61 22.15 -3.62 2.93
CA LYS A 61 23.60 -3.40 2.77
C LYS A 61 24.19 -2.43 3.80
N GLY A 62 23.35 -1.95 4.71
CA GLY A 62 23.76 -1.12 5.83
C GLY A 62 24.02 0.34 5.46
N LYS A 63 24.38 1.11 6.48
CA LYS A 63 24.64 2.55 6.34
C LYS A 63 25.72 2.81 5.31
N CYS A 64 25.40 3.59 4.30
CA CYS A 64 26.32 3.97 3.24
C CYS A 64 26.19 5.46 2.93
N SER A 65 27.21 6.03 2.25
CA SER A 65 27.12 7.41 1.80
C SER A 65 25.99 7.59 0.78
N THR A 66 25.47 8.81 0.69
CA THR A 66 24.43 9.19 -0.28
C THR A 66 24.78 8.76 -1.70
N GLN A 67 26.02 9.00 -2.11
CA GLN A 67 26.51 8.62 -3.44
C GLN A 67 26.43 7.12 -3.71
N ILE A 68 26.82 6.30 -2.73
CA ILE A 68 26.79 4.84 -2.88
C ILE A 68 25.34 4.33 -2.91
N ALA A 69 24.45 4.90 -2.09
CA ALA A 69 23.04 4.55 -2.09
C ALA A 69 22.40 4.83 -3.45
N TYR A 70 22.62 6.02 -4.01
CA TYR A 70 22.08 6.38 -5.33
C TYR A 70 22.69 5.56 -6.48
N ARG A 71 24.00 5.25 -6.44
CA ARG A 71 24.62 4.35 -7.43
C ARG A 71 23.97 2.97 -7.42
N ARG A 72 23.70 2.42 -6.25
CA ARG A 72 23.02 1.13 -6.11
C ARG A 72 21.60 1.23 -6.63
N ALA A 73 20.88 2.28 -6.23
CA ALA A 73 19.51 2.51 -6.61
C ALA A 73 19.31 2.69 -8.12
N LEU A 74 20.26 3.33 -8.82
CA LEU A 74 20.16 3.58 -10.25
C LEU A 74 19.99 2.27 -11.06
N ASN A 75 20.75 1.23 -10.73
CA ASN A 75 20.62 -0.05 -11.44
C ASN A 75 19.23 -0.65 -11.28
N GLY A 76 18.66 -0.55 -10.08
CA GLY A 76 17.30 -0.97 -9.83
C GLY A 76 16.27 -0.06 -10.49
N TRP A 77 16.51 1.25 -10.53
CA TRP A 77 15.67 2.21 -11.23
C TRP A 77 15.55 1.91 -12.72
N CYS A 78 16.64 1.60 -13.39
CA CYS A 78 16.62 1.20 -14.80
C CYS A 78 15.75 -0.04 -15.03
N LEU A 79 15.87 -1.07 -14.17
CA LEU A 79 15.01 -2.25 -14.23
C LEU A 79 13.55 -1.88 -13.98
N GLY A 80 13.29 -1.02 -13.01
CA GLY A 80 11.95 -0.55 -12.69
C GLY A 80 11.30 0.25 -13.84
N VAL A 81 12.05 1.09 -14.55
CA VAL A 81 11.55 1.80 -15.73
C VAL A 81 11.20 0.82 -16.85
N LEU A 82 12.06 -0.18 -17.11
CA LEU A 82 11.78 -1.22 -18.08
C LEU A 82 10.49 -2.00 -17.73
N LEU A 83 10.33 -2.38 -16.46
CA LEU A 83 9.13 -3.05 -16.00
C LEU A 83 7.89 -2.15 -16.06
N SER A 84 8.03 -0.86 -15.79
CA SER A 84 6.92 0.11 -15.95
C SER A 84 6.45 0.16 -17.40
N LEU A 85 7.37 0.09 -18.36
CA LEU A 85 7.04 0.07 -19.77
C LEU A 85 6.27 -1.20 -20.16
N ILE A 86 6.75 -2.36 -19.70
CA ILE A 86 6.06 -3.65 -19.92
C ILE A 86 4.66 -3.65 -19.31
N LEU A 87 4.54 -3.21 -18.05
CA LEU A 87 3.25 -3.13 -17.36
C LEU A 87 2.32 -2.08 -17.97
N GLY A 88 2.86 -0.97 -18.47
CA GLY A 88 2.11 0.02 -19.23
C GLY A 88 1.50 -0.56 -20.51
N LEU A 89 2.26 -1.37 -21.25
CA LEU A 89 1.76 -2.09 -22.42
C LEU A 89 0.69 -3.12 -22.06
N ILE A 90 0.87 -3.87 -20.96
CA ILE A 90 -0.17 -4.79 -20.45
C ILE A 90 -1.43 -4.01 -20.04
N SER A 91 -1.26 -2.85 -19.42
CA SER A 91 -2.36 -1.99 -19.00
C SER A 91 -3.19 -1.47 -20.17
N TYR A 92 -2.63 -1.34 -21.36
CA TYR A 92 -3.37 -0.98 -22.56
C TYR A 92 -4.52 -1.96 -22.86
N TRP A 93 -4.32 -3.26 -22.61
CA TRP A 93 -5.35 -4.29 -22.80
C TRP A 93 -6.40 -4.31 -21.68
N LEU A 94 -6.00 -3.96 -20.46
CA LEU A 94 -6.90 -4.02 -19.30
C LEU A 94 -7.65 -2.70 -19.07
N TYR A 95 -7.01 -1.58 -19.39
CA TYR A 95 -7.45 -0.22 -19.07
C TYR A 95 -7.13 0.74 -20.24
N PRO A 96 -7.79 0.59 -21.41
CA PRO A 96 -7.43 1.34 -22.63
C PRO A 96 -7.49 2.86 -22.46
N ASP A 97 -8.37 3.36 -21.58
CA ASP A 97 -8.56 4.80 -21.39
C ASP A 97 -7.53 5.44 -20.45
N ILE A 98 -6.89 4.63 -19.55
CA ILE A 98 -6.03 5.16 -18.50
C ILE A 98 -4.59 4.59 -18.51
N TYR A 99 -4.24 3.74 -19.47
CA TYR A 99 -2.93 3.05 -19.51
C TYR A 99 -1.73 4.00 -19.53
N ILE A 100 -1.85 5.14 -20.22
CA ILE A 100 -0.78 6.14 -20.30
C ILE A 100 -0.50 6.74 -18.92
N TYR A 101 -1.56 7.00 -18.14
CA TYR A 101 -1.43 7.50 -16.78
C TYR A 101 -0.83 6.46 -15.86
N ILE A 102 -1.21 5.18 -16.01
CA ILE A 102 -0.62 4.07 -15.27
C ILE A 102 0.90 4.02 -15.53
N PHE A 103 1.33 4.05 -16.79
CA PHE A 103 2.75 4.04 -17.13
C PHE A 103 3.51 5.21 -16.50
N MET A 104 3.03 6.44 -16.71
CA MET A 104 3.69 7.64 -16.18
C MET A 104 3.79 7.62 -14.66
N LEU A 105 2.71 7.25 -13.98
CA LEU A 105 2.68 7.18 -12.52
C LEU A 105 3.52 6.03 -11.97
N LEU A 106 3.63 4.89 -12.66
CA LEU A 106 4.53 3.80 -12.26
C LEU A 106 6.00 4.26 -12.28
N VAL A 107 6.43 4.94 -13.33
CA VAL A 107 7.80 5.48 -13.44
C VAL A 107 8.07 6.50 -12.33
N LEU A 108 7.15 7.42 -12.09
CA LEU A 108 7.29 8.48 -11.09
C LEU A 108 7.25 7.92 -9.66
N ASN A 109 6.33 7.00 -9.39
CA ASN A 109 6.24 6.32 -8.10
C ASN A 109 7.50 5.51 -7.79
N ASN A 110 8.03 4.79 -8.78
CA ASN A 110 9.29 4.06 -8.63
C ASN A 110 10.44 5.02 -8.29
N THR A 111 10.51 6.16 -8.98
CA THR A 111 11.55 7.17 -8.74
C THR A 111 11.44 7.73 -7.32
N SER A 112 10.26 8.14 -6.89
CA SER A 112 10.02 8.66 -5.54
C SER A 112 10.31 7.62 -4.46
N PHE A 113 9.91 6.36 -4.67
CA PHE A 113 10.20 5.25 -3.77
C PHE A 113 11.70 5.04 -3.60
N ILE A 114 12.45 5.03 -4.69
CA ILE A 114 13.91 4.85 -4.66
C ILE A 114 14.60 5.99 -3.88
N ILE A 115 14.19 7.23 -4.08
CA ILE A 115 14.68 8.38 -3.33
C ILE A 115 14.45 8.17 -1.83
N SER A 116 13.24 7.77 -1.45
CA SER A 116 12.88 7.45 -0.07
C SER A 116 13.79 6.38 0.54
N GLU A 117 14.04 5.27 -0.18
CA GLU A 117 14.88 4.19 0.31
C GLU A 117 16.36 4.57 0.39
N CYS A 118 16.83 5.46 -0.47
CA CYS A 118 18.18 6.04 -0.35
C CYS A 118 18.33 6.82 0.95
N TYR A 119 17.36 7.65 1.33
CA TYR A 119 17.37 8.35 2.61
C TYR A 119 17.22 7.40 3.81
N ARG A 120 16.38 6.37 3.70
CA ARG A 120 16.23 5.36 4.74
C ARG A 120 17.54 4.62 5.01
N SER A 121 18.30 4.30 3.98
CA SER A 121 19.61 3.64 4.12
C SER A 121 20.65 4.49 4.84
N GLN A 122 20.45 5.81 4.89
CA GLN A 122 21.28 6.77 5.61
C GLN A 122 20.82 7.02 7.04
N ASN A 123 19.75 6.37 7.49
CA ASN A 123 19.01 6.63 8.73
C ASN A 123 18.36 8.04 8.78
N ASP A 124 18.17 8.70 7.64
CA ASP A 124 17.39 9.92 7.55
C ASP A 124 15.90 9.58 7.33
N PHE A 125 15.27 9.08 8.39
CA PHE A 125 13.88 8.64 8.36
C PHE A 125 12.91 9.78 8.08
N PHE A 126 13.26 11.02 8.44
CA PHE A 126 12.39 12.15 8.17
C PHE A 126 12.33 12.46 6.66
N ARG A 127 13.48 12.57 6.00
CA ARG A 127 13.50 12.75 4.54
C ARG A 127 12.94 11.52 3.81
N ALA A 128 13.24 10.33 4.29
CA ALA A 128 12.64 9.13 3.76
C ALA A 128 11.10 9.19 3.77
N LEU A 129 10.48 9.68 4.84
CA LEU A 129 9.03 9.87 4.94
C LEU A 129 8.51 10.96 3.99
N LEU A 130 9.25 12.03 3.77
CA LEU A 130 8.84 13.10 2.85
C LEU A 130 8.67 12.60 1.40
N PHE A 131 9.50 11.63 0.98
CA PHE A 131 9.45 11.01 -0.35
C PHE A 131 8.75 9.64 -0.35
N SER A 132 8.43 9.10 0.83
CA SER A 132 7.83 7.78 0.96
C SER A 132 6.44 7.77 0.31
N ASN A 133 6.34 7.01 -0.74
CA ASN A 133 5.06 6.47 -1.13
C ASN A 133 4.73 5.41 -0.09
N GLY A 134 3.67 5.53 0.69
CA GLY A 134 3.34 4.61 1.77
C GLY A 134 3.64 3.13 1.49
N SER A 135 3.36 2.27 2.42
CA SER A 135 3.55 0.84 2.16
C SER A 135 2.79 0.43 0.90
N PRO A 136 3.40 -0.30 -0.05
CA PRO A 136 2.69 -0.85 -1.21
C PRO A 136 1.42 -1.62 -0.84
N SER A 137 1.36 -2.12 0.40
CA SER A 137 0.20 -2.82 0.96
C SER A 137 -0.95 -1.91 1.37
N SER A 138 -0.80 -0.59 1.38
CA SER A 138 -1.85 0.32 1.88
C SER A 138 -2.87 0.77 0.84
N GLY A 139 -2.75 0.32 -0.41
CA GLY A 139 -3.73 0.61 -1.48
C GLY A 139 -3.96 2.11 -1.76
N VAL A 140 -3.08 2.94 -1.27
CA VAL A 140 -3.11 4.39 -1.48
C VAL A 140 -1.98 4.72 -2.44
N ILE A 141 -2.27 5.47 -3.51
CA ILE A 141 -1.22 6.23 -4.17
C ILE A 141 -0.71 7.19 -3.11
N SER A 142 0.25 6.77 -2.36
CA SER A 142 0.89 7.63 -1.43
C SER A 142 2.01 8.35 -2.16
N LEU A 143 1.63 9.40 -2.81
CA LEU A 143 2.53 10.50 -3.11
C LEU A 143 3.28 10.82 -1.81
N GLY A 144 4.55 11.14 -1.87
CA GLY A 144 5.28 11.58 -0.68
C GLY A 144 4.50 12.67 0.07
N ILE A 145 4.73 12.83 1.35
CA ILE A 145 3.99 13.79 2.19
C ILE A 145 3.90 15.17 1.52
N ILE A 146 4.98 15.62 0.89
CA ILE A 146 5.05 16.93 0.24
C ILE A 146 4.08 16.99 -0.96
N SER A 147 4.12 16.00 -1.84
CA SER A 147 3.26 15.99 -3.03
C SER A 147 1.78 15.81 -2.68
N ASN A 148 1.45 14.98 -1.70
CA ASN A 148 0.08 14.87 -1.19
C ASN A 148 -0.41 16.19 -0.56
N PHE A 149 0.45 16.85 0.21
CA PHE A 149 0.10 18.12 0.84
C PHE A 149 -0.14 19.22 -0.19
N LEU A 150 0.77 19.38 -1.15
CA LEU A 150 0.63 20.36 -2.24
C LEU A 150 -0.64 20.12 -3.04
N PHE A 151 -0.92 18.87 -3.36
CA PHE A 151 -2.11 18.53 -4.12
C PHE A 151 -3.38 18.66 -3.29
N LEU A 152 -3.34 18.34 -2.00
CA LEU A 152 -4.46 18.58 -1.09
C LEU A 152 -4.80 20.07 -0.98
N VAL A 153 -3.79 20.93 -0.87
CA VAL A 153 -3.98 22.39 -0.85
C VAL A 153 -4.65 22.86 -2.15
N LEU A 154 -4.18 22.35 -3.30
CA LEU A 154 -4.80 22.67 -4.58
C LEU A 154 -6.27 22.21 -4.63
N CYS A 155 -6.55 20.97 -4.24
CA CYS A 155 -7.93 20.46 -4.18
C CYS A 155 -8.81 21.26 -3.20
N ALA A 156 -8.28 21.68 -2.05
CA ALA A 156 -9.01 22.49 -1.11
C ALA A 156 -9.34 23.89 -1.69
N ILE A 157 -8.41 24.51 -2.42
CA ILE A 157 -8.65 25.78 -3.10
C ILE A 157 -9.76 25.61 -4.16
N LEU A 158 -9.68 24.59 -4.99
CA LEU A 158 -10.68 24.32 -6.00
C LEU A 158 -12.06 24.02 -5.41
N PHE A 159 -12.08 23.34 -4.28
CA PHE A 159 -13.28 23.08 -3.51
C PHE A 159 -13.93 24.38 -3.00
N LEU A 160 -13.14 25.31 -2.44
CA LEU A 160 -13.62 26.61 -1.98
C LEU A 160 -14.14 27.46 -3.14
N LEU A 161 -13.51 27.38 -4.31
CA LEU A 161 -13.94 28.06 -5.53
C LEU A 161 -15.13 27.37 -6.21
N LYS A 162 -15.64 26.25 -5.70
CA LYS A 162 -16.72 25.43 -6.26
C LYS A 162 -16.45 24.96 -7.71
N ILE A 163 -15.18 24.82 -8.08
CA ILE A 163 -14.76 24.32 -9.39
C ILE A 163 -14.81 22.78 -9.37
N LYS A 164 -15.58 22.19 -10.28
CA LYS A 164 -15.58 20.74 -10.49
C LYS A 164 -14.25 20.33 -11.13
N ILE A 165 -13.70 19.24 -10.65
CA ILE A 165 -12.46 18.67 -11.18
C ILE A 165 -12.83 17.46 -12.05
N THR A 166 -12.09 17.28 -13.13
CA THR A 166 -12.16 16.09 -13.98
C THR A 166 -11.12 15.07 -13.54
N PHE A 167 -11.31 13.81 -13.89
CA PHE A 167 -10.33 12.75 -13.67
C PHE A 167 -8.95 13.13 -14.25
N SER A 168 -8.89 13.64 -15.48
CA SER A 168 -7.62 14.06 -16.09
C SER A 168 -6.90 15.14 -15.32
N PHE A 169 -7.62 16.14 -14.80
CA PHE A 169 -7.03 17.18 -13.96
C PHE A 169 -6.41 16.59 -12.68
N LEU A 170 -7.11 15.67 -12.04
CA LEU A 170 -6.62 14.98 -10.83
C LEU A 170 -5.31 14.22 -11.13
N VAL A 171 -5.26 13.50 -12.24
CA VAL A 171 -4.07 12.71 -12.63
C VAL A 171 -2.90 13.63 -12.97
N TRP A 172 -3.11 14.66 -13.79
CA TRP A 172 -2.04 15.62 -14.13
C TRP A 172 -1.55 16.39 -12.90
N GLY A 173 -2.44 16.82 -12.01
CA GLY A 173 -2.06 17.45 -10.76
C GLY A 173 -1.18 16.53 -9.88
N THR A 174 -1.52 15.24 -9.85
CA THR A 174 -0.73 14.21 -9.18
C THR A 174 0.65 14.06 -9.82
N ILE A 175 0.72 13.93 -11.13
CA ILE A 175 1.96 13.82 -11.90
C ILE A 175 2.86 15.05 -11.66
N CYS A 176 2.32 16.25 -11.77
CA CYS A 176 3.06 17.49 -11.54
C CYS A 176 3.59 17.57 -10.10
N SER A 177 2.78 17.19 -9.11
CA SER A 177 3.20 17.22 -7.71
C SER A 177 4.35 16.25 -7.42
N ILE A 178 4.34 15.05 -8.02
CA ILE A 178 5.46 14.10 -7.90
C ILE A 178 6.68 14.63 -8.63
N LEU A 179 6.52 15.15 -9.85
CA LEU A 179 7.61 15.70 -10.64
C LEU A 179 8.33 16.83 -9.90
N ILE A 180 7.61 17.76 -9.31
CA ILE A 180 8.18 18.86 -8.53
C ILE A 180 9.06 18.30 -7.39
N THR A 181 8.56 17.33 -6.65
CA THR A 181 9.30 16.73 -5.52
C THR A 181 10.52 15.95 -5.98
N VAL A 182 10.40 15.18 -7.07
CA VAL A 182 11.51 14.43 -7.67
C VAL A 182 12.58 15.37 -8.22
N LEU A 183 12.18 16.41 -8.97
CA LEU A 183 13.09 17.39 -9.53
C LEU A 183 13.82 18.18 -8.44
N TYR A 184 13.15 18.53 -7.34
CA TYR A 184 13.78 19.18 -6.20
C TYR A 184 14.90 18.31 -5.59
N ASP A 185 14.64 17.01 -5.38
CA ASP A 185 15.64 16.09 -4.85
C ASP A 185 16.80 15.90 -5.85
N PHE A 186 16.47 15.77 -7.12
CA PHE A 186 17.42 15.63 -8.20
C PHE A 186 18.36 16.83 -8.28
N TYR A 187 17.82 18.05 -8.26
CA TYR A 187 18.60 19.28 -8.23
C TYR A 187 19.56 19.33 -7.05
N LYS A 188 19.10 18.94 -5.86
CA LYS A 188 19.90 18.98 -4.64
C LYS A 188 21.00 17.92 -4.59
N ASN A 189 20.75 16.74 -5.10
CA ASN A 189 21.59 15.56 -4.86
C ASN A 189 22.28 15.04 -6.13
N PHE A 190 21.69 15.23 -7.31
CA PHE A 190 22.12 14.56 -8.53
C PHE A 190 23.28 15.22 -9.27
N ILE A 191 23.47 16.53 -9.15
CA ILE A 191 24.59 17.28 -9.80
C ILE A 191 25.97 16.72 -9.37
N ARG A 192 26.01 15.91 -8.31
CA ARG A 192 27.24 15.32 -7.74
C ARG A 192 27.50 13.88 -8.15
N PHE A 193 26.64 13.25 -8.97
CA PHE A 193 26.72 11.80 -9.21
C PHE A 193 27.27 11.43 -10.58
N ARG A 194 28.37 10.69 -10.59
CA ARG A 194 28.75 9.90 -11.77
C ARG A 194 27.90 8.63 -11.81
N LEU A 195 26.92 8.61 -12.69
CA LEU A 195 26.06 7.43 -12.91
C LEU A 195 26.89 6.30 -13.55
N ARG A 196 26.96 5.17 -12.87
CA ARG A 196 27.62 3.98 -13.40
C ARG A 196 26.75 2.75 -13.15
N ILE A 197 26.23 2.20 -14.21
CA ILE A 197 25.52 0.91 -14.18
C ILE A 197 26.56 -0.20 -14.02
N THR A 198 26.31 -1.16 -13.13
CA THR A 198 27.23 -2.27 -12.88
C THR A 198 26.49 -3.60 -12.95
N ASN A 199 27.00 -4.56 -13.73
CA ASN A 199 26.41 -5.88 -13.91
C ASN A 199 26.20 -6.63 -12.57
N LYS A 200 27.10 -6.39 -11.60
CA LYS A 200 27.00 -6.99 -10.26
C LYS A 200 25.68 -6.62 -9.57
N TRP A 201 25.27 -5.34 -9.64
CA TRP A 201 24.04 -4.89 -9.00
C TRP A 201 22.80 -5.34 -9.77
N LEU A 202 22.84 -5.36 -11.10
CA LEU A 202 21.78 -5.93 -11.92
C LEU A 202 21.54 -7.40 -11.56
N TYR A 203 22.60 -8.20 -11.40
CA TYR A 203 22.49 -9.58 -10.96
C TYR A 203 21.90 -9.73 -9.55
N ILE A 204 22.32 -8.90 -8.60
CA ILE A 204 21.78 -8.94 -7.22
C ILE A 204 20.28 -8.63 -7.24
N TYR A 205 19.85 -7.62 -8.00
CA TYR A 205 18.45 -7.27 -8.11
C TYR A 205 17.66 -8.36 -8.81
N SER A 206 18.12 -8.92 -9.90
CA SER A 206 17.40 -9.99 -10.60
C SER A 206 17.19 -11.21 -9.72
N LYS A 207 18.18 -11.62 -8.93
CA LYS A 207 18.10 -12.83 -8.08
C LYS A 207 17.35 -12.63 -6.78
N SER A 208 17.66 -11.57 -6.04
CA SER A 208 17.09 -11.34 -4.70
C SER A 208 15.90 -10.39 -4.73
N GLY A 209 15.89 -9.45 -5.65
CA GLY A 209 14.82 -8.45 -5.81
C GLY A 209 13.54 -9.08 -6.28
N PHE A 210 13.60 -10.07 -7.18
CA PHE A 210 12.42 -10.75 -7.70
C PHE A 210 11.55 -11.37 -6.60
N ASN A 211 12.14 -12.13 -5.68
CA ASN A 211 11.39 -12.77 -4.58
C ASN A 211 10.71 -11.74 -3.68
N ILE A 212 11.42 -10.64 -3.38
CA ILE A 212 10.87 -9.57 -2.54
C ILE A 212 9.74 -8.84 -3.28
N SER A 213 9.95 -8.55 -4.56
CA SER A 213 8.96 -7.92 -5.43
C SER A 213 7.69 -8.78 -5.55
N LEU A 214 7.86 -10.07 -5.78
CA LEU A 214 6.76 -11.03 -5.86
C LEU A 214 5.94 -11.06 -4.55
N ILE A 215 6.59 -11.06 -3.39
CA ILE A 215 5.89 -11.02 -2.10
C ILE A 215 5.10 -9.73 -1.94
N TYR A 216 5.69 -8.58 -2.25
CA TYR A 216 4.98 -7.31 -2.15
C TYR A 216 3.84 -7.18 -3.16
N PHE A 217 4.02 -7.71 -4.37
CA PHE A 217 2.96 -7.82 -5.36
C PHE A 217 1.79 -8.67 -4.82
N LEU A 218 2.09 -9.86 -4.29
CA LEU A 218 1.07 -10.74 -3.71
C LEU A 218 0.36 -10.08 -2.51
N PHE A 219 1.09 -9.39 -1.62
CA PHE A 219 0.47 -8.65 -0.53
C PHE A 219 -0.45 -7.54 -1.03
N SER A 220 -0.02 -6.82 -2.05
CA SER A 220 -0.83 -5.77 -2.65
C SER A 220 -2.05 -6.32 -3.36
N PHE A 221 -1.89 -7.45 -4.06
CA PHE A 221 -3.00 -8.16 -4.68
C PHE A 221 -4.03 -8.64 -3.64
N ILE A 222 -3.59 -9.30 -2.56
CA ILE A 222 -4.47 -9.74 -1.46
C ILE A 222 -5.25 -8.57 -0.88
N SER A 223 -4.60 -7.42 -0.70
CA SER A 223 -5.23 -6.25 -0.12
C SER A 223 -6.26 -5.58 -1.03
N ASN A 224 -6.09 -5.68 -2.36
CA ASN A 224 -6.88 -4.93 -3.34
C ASN A 224 -7.68 -5.83 -4.32
N SER A 225 -7.62 -7.15 -4.19
CA SER A 225 -8.23 -8.08 -5.14
C SER A 225 -9.75 -7.94 -5.25
N ASP A 226 -10.42 -7.70 -4.15
CA ASP A 226 -11.86 -7.51 -4.11
C ASP A 226 -12.31 -6.22 -4.81
N ILE A 227 -11.66 -5.09 -4.49
CA ILE A 227 -11.98 -3.82 -5.13
C ILE A 227 -11.60 -3.82 -6.62
N LEU A 228 -10.54 -4.54 -7.00
CA LEU A 228 -10.18 -4.73 -8.41
C LEU A 228 -11.32 -5.38 -9.19
N ILE A 229 -11.89 -6.47 -8.67
CA ILE A 229 -12.99 -7.18 -9.32
C ILE A 229 -14.26 -6.33 -9.32
N ILE A 230 -14.59 -5.72 -8.18
CA ILE A 230 -15.80 -4.90 -8.04
C ILE A 230 -15.75 -3.67 -8.96
N SER A 231 -14.61 -3.04 -9.15
CA SER A 231 -14.49 -1.89 -10.04
C SER A 231 -14.83 -2.21 -11.51
N HIS A 232 -14.64 -3.48 -11.92
CA HIS A 232 -14.96 -3.95 -13.28
C HIS A 232 -16.38 -4.49 -13.42
N LEU A 233 -16.91 -5.16 -12.37
CA LEU A 233 -18.16 -5.89 -12.49
C LEU A 233 -19.37 -5.15 -11.91
N ALA A 234 -19.17 -4.16 -11.02
CA ALA A 234 -20.25 -3.48 -10.34
C ALA A 234 -20.57 -2.10 -10.95
N ASP A 235 -21.81 -1.65 -10.66
CA ASP A 235 -22.24 -0.31 -11.00
C ASP A 235 -21.40 0.77 -10.31
N GLN A 236 -21.32 1.95 -10.92
CA GLN A 236 -20.55 3.10 -10.41
C GLN A 236 -20.91 3.47 -8.97
N ASN A 237 -22.18 3.36 -8.60
CA ASN A 237 -22.65 3.66 -7.24
C ASN A 237 -22.10 2.68 -6.22
N ILE A 238 -22.09 1.39 -6.55
CA ILE A 238 -21.54 0.35 -5.70
C ILE A 238 -20.02 0.51 -5.59
N VAL A 239 -19.34 0.78 -6.72
CA VAL A 239 -17.88 1.05 -6.73
C VAL A 239 -17.55 2.24 -5.84
N TYR A 240 -18.34 3.31 -5.92
CA TYR A 240 -18.18 4.51 -5.10
C TYR A 240 -18.26 4.18 -3.61
N ASP A 241 -19.37 3.58 -3.16
CA ASP A 241 -19.60 3.27 -1.75
C ASP A 241 -18.61 2.24 -1.21
N TYR A 242 -18.32 1.22 -2.01
CA TYR A 242 -17.35 0.18 -1.68
C TYR A 242 -15.94 0.75 -1.50
N SER A 243 -15.49 1.59 -2.42
CA SER A 243 -14.16 2.17 -2.37
C SER A 243 -13.95 3.13 -1.20
N LEU A 244 -14.98 3.92 -0.84
CA LEU A 244 -14.96 4.77 0.35
C LEU A 244 -14.83 3.92 1.62
N ALA A 245 -15.65 2.88 1.75
CA ALA A 245 -15.61 1.96 2.88
C ALA A 245 -14.25 1.22 2.96
N PHE A 246 -13.74 0.76 1.83
CA PHE A 246 -12.44 0.12 1.71
C PHE A 246 -11.30 1.04 2.20
N LYS A 247 -11.28 2.30 1.78
CA LYS A 247 -10.26 3.27 2.19
C LYS A 247 -10.30 3.57 3.69
N LEU A 248 -11.50 3.72 4.26
CA LEU A 248 -11.66 3.91 5.70
C LEU A 248 -11.19 2.68 6.47
N SER A 249 -11.58 1.47 6.06
CA SER A 249 -11.17 0.24 6.73
C SER A 249 -9.67 -0.02 6.65
N ALA A 250 -8.99 0.39 5.58
CA ALA A 250 -7.54 0.26 5.43
C ALA A 250 -6.75 1.01 6.52
N SER A 251 -7.33 2.07 7.11
CA SER A 251 -6.69 2.82 8.20
C SER A 251 -6.43 1.96 9.44
N CYS A 252 -7.22 0.93 9.69
CA CYS A 252 -7.03 -0.01 10.80
C CYS A 252 -5.69 -0.75 10.70
N LEU A 253 -5.31 -1.16 9.49
CA LEU A 253 -4.06 -1.88 9.25
C LEU A 253 -2.82 -0.99 9.30
N ILE A 254 -2.96 0.33 9.09
CA ILE A 254 -1.84 1.27 9.15
C ILE A 254 -1.20 1.28 10.53
N ILE A 255 -2.02 1.29 11.57
CA ILE A 255 -1.56 1.25 12.97
C ILE A 255 -0.83 -0.05 13.24
N HIS A 256 -1.43 -1.17 12.84
CA HIS A 256 -0.80 -2.48 13.00
C HIS A 256 0.55 -2.57 12.28
N THR A 257 0.64 -2.11 11.03
CA THR A 257 1.90 -2.14 10.25
C THR A 257 2.98 -1.26 10.86
N PHE A 258 2.61 -0.16 11.54
CA PHE A 258 3.55 0.65 12.30
C PHE A 258 4.16 -0.13 13.46
N PHE A 259 3.33 -0.75 14.32
CA PHE A 259 3.81 -1.57 15.43
C PHE A 259 4.57 -2.81 14.94
N ALA A 260 4.17 -3.41 13.83
CA ALA A 260 4.90 -4.50 13.19
C ALA A 260 6.32 -4.08 12.80
N SER A 261 6.49 -2.89 12.21
CA SER A 261 7.82 -2.38 11.84
C SER A 261 8.72 -2.10 13.05
N MET A 262 8.15 -1.63 14.16
CA MET A 262 8.90 -1.49 15.42
C MET A 262 9.29 -2.84 16.01
N SER A 263 8.37 -3.81 15.98
CA SER A 263 8.62 -5.16 16.47
C SER A 263 9.69 -5.89 15.66
N GLN A 264 9.81 -5.62 14.38
CA GLN A 264 10.88 -6.13 13.53
C GLN A 264 12.27 -5.74 14.06
N VAL A 265 12.44 -4.47 14.43
CA VAL A 265 13.72 -3.98 14.98
C VAL A 265 14.06 -4.66 16.30
N GLU A 266 13.09 -4.80 17.19
CA GLU A 266 13.29 -5.48 18.48
C GLU A 266 13.54 -6.99 18.28
N PHE A 267 12.89 -7.64 17.32
CA PHE A 267 13.07 -9.04 16.99
C PHE A 267 14.49 -9.35 16.48
N VAL A 268 15.02 -8.49 15.60
CA VAL A 268 16.42 -8.61 15.14
C VAL A 268 17.41 -8.38 16.28
N LYS A 269 17.19 -7.36 17.14
CA LYS A 269 18.06 -7.08 18.29
C LYS A 269 18.12 -8.23 19.29
N ASN A 270 17.05 -9.00 19.43
CA ASN A 270 16.95 -10.13 20.34
C ASN A 270 17.25 -11.47 19.66
N ASN A 271 18.09 -11.48 18.63
CA ASN A 271 18.49 -12.69 17.92
C ASN A 271 17.30 -13.55 17.46
N PHE A 272 16.27 -12.89 16.95
CA PHE A 272 15.04 -13.51 16.45
C PHE A 272 14.18 -14.22 17.53
N LEU A 273 14.31 -13.80 18.81
CA LEU A 273 13.47 -14.28 19.90
C LEU A 273 12.38 -13.25 20.25
N ILE A 274 11.20 -13.76 20.62
CA ILE A 274 10.10 -12.91 21.10
C ILE A 274 10.31 -12.59 22.58
N ASN A 275 10.57 -11.32 22.86
CA ASN A 275 10.74 -10.81 24.22
C ASN A 275 9.52 -10.05 24.74
N LEU A 276 9.59 -9.58 25.98
CA LEU A 276 8.53 -8.80 26.64
C LEU A 276 8.20 -7.50 25.89
N ALA A 277 9.21 -6.84 25.29
CA ALA A 277 9.02 -5.60 24.53
C ALA A 277 8.18 -5.85 23.27
N ILE A 278 8.42 -6.94 22.56
CA ILE A 278 7.63 -7.34 21.39
C ILE A 278 6.20 -7.69 21.80
N LYS A 279 6.01 -8.43 22.91
CA LYS A 279 4.68 -8.74 23.44
C LYS A 279 3.93 -7.46 23.80
N LYS A 280 4.58 -6.48 24.44
CA LYS A 280 3.98 -5.19 24.77
C LYS A 280 3.55 -4.43 23.50
N LEU A 281 4.41 -4.37 22.47
CA LEU A 281 4.07 -3.74 21.17
C LEU A 281 2.88 -4.44 20.53
N TYR A 282 2.81 -5.76 20.60
CA TYR A 282 1.71 -6.54 20.08
C TYR A 282 0.37 -6.21 20.77
N PHE A 283 0.32 -6.26 22.10
CA PHE A 283 -0.89 -5.90 22.85
C PHE A 283 -1.30 -4.45 22.63
N THR A 284 -0.36 -3.51 22.57
CA THR A 284 -0.66 -2.11 22.23
C THR A 284 -1.24 -2.01 20.82
N SER A 285 -0.68 -2.74 19.85
CA SER A 285 -1.21 -2.77 18.49
C SER A 285 -2.66 -3.27 18.45
N ILE A 286 -2.97 -4.37 19.14
CA ILE A 286 -4.34 -4.89 19.22
C ILE A 286 -5.28 -3.85 19.81
N SER A 287 -4.94 -3.32 21.00
CA SER A 287 -5.81 -2.38 21.70
C SER A 287 -6.11 -1.13 20.89
N VAL A 288 -5.08 -0.50 20.28
CA VAL A 288 -5.25 0.71 19.49
C VAL A 288 -6.02 0.41 18.19
N SER A 289 -5.71 -0.71 17.52
CA SER A 289 -6.41 -1.10 16.30
C SER A 289 -7.89 -1.41 16.55
N LEU A 290 -8.22 -2.08 17.66
CA LEU A 290 -9.61 -2.34 18.06
C LEU A 290 -10.38 -1.05 18.33
N LEU A 291 -9.77 -0.09 19.04
CA LEU A 291 -10.39 1.22 19.26
C LEU A 291 -10.69 1.94 17.95
N VAL A 292 -9.77 1.92 17.00
CA VAL A 292 -9.96 2.52 15.68
C VAL A 292 -11.07 1.80 14.89
N ILE A 293 -11.10 0.48 14.93
CA ILE A 293 -12.13 -0.33 14.26
C ILE A 293 -13.52 0.00 14.82
N ILE A 294 -13.66 0.04 16.15
CA ILE A 294 -14.92 0.40 16.81
C ILE A 294 -15.33 1.81 16.41
N ALA A 295 -14.41 2.77 16.50
CA ALA A 295 -14.67 4.15 16.12
C ALA A 295 -15.13 4.25 14.64
N LEU A 296 -14.48 3.57 13.71
CA LEU A 296 -14.85 3.61 12.29
C LEU A 296 -16.22 2.99 12.02
N ASN A 297 -16.58 1.91 12.70
CA ASN A 297 -17.90 1.30 12.53
C ASN A 297 -19.03 2.16 13.09
N ILE A 298 -18.77 2.94 14.15
CA ILE A 298 -19.75 3.83 14.77
C ILE A 298 -19.81 5.17 14.06
N VAL A 299 -18.65 5.80 13.83
CA VAL A 299 -18.53 7.19 13.43
C VAL A 299 -18.25 7.35 11.93
N GLY A 300 -17.89 6.26 11.21
CA GLY A 300 -17.44 6.33 9.82
C GLY A 300 -18.42 7.07 8.88
N VAL A 301 -19.73 6.80 9.00
CA VAL A 301 -20.76 7.50 8.22
C VAL A 301 -20.83 8.98 8.58
N TYR A 302 -20.73 9.32 9.85
CA TYR A 302 -20.76 10.73 10.30
C TYR A 302 -19.54 11.52 9.82
N VAL A 303 -18.37 10.86 9.75
CA VAL A 303 -17.17 11.45 9.17
C VAL A 303 -17.39 11.78 7.69
N LEU A 304 -18.00 10.90 6.92
CA LEU A 304 -18.34 11.19 5.53
C LEU A 304 -19.29 12.37 5.42
N HIS A 305 -20.36 12.38 6.21
CA HIS A 305 -21.34 13.46 6.20
C HIS A 305 -20.71 14.81 6.56
N PHE A 306 -19.78 14.82 7.53
CA PHE A 306 -19.05 16.03 7.90
C PHE A 306 -18.27 16.61 6.71
N PHE A 307 -17.68 15.77 5.86
CA PHE A 307 -17.03 16.19 4.62
C PHE A 307 -18.02 16.46 3.46
N GLY A 308 -19.32 16.27 3.69
CA GLY A 308 -20.36 16.39 2.67
C GLY A 308 -20.26 15.32 1.58
N VAL A 309 -19.76 14.15 1.94
CA VAL A 309 -19.71 12.95 1.13
C VAL A 309 -20.83 12.03 1.61
N TYR A 310 -21.72 11.63 0.70
CA TYR A 310 -22.89 10.83 1.05
C TYR A 310 -22.80 9.50 0.28
N PRO A 311 -22.74 8.35 0.99
CA PRO A 311 -22.90 7.05 0.36
C PRO A 311 -24.27 6.99 -0.35
N HIS A 312 -24.30 6.40 -1.53
CA HIS A 312 -25.55 6.17 -2.24
C HIS A 312 -26.36 5.07 -1.56
N ASN A 313 -25.65 4.02 -1.12
CA ASN A 313 -26.22 2.90 -0.39
C ASN A 313 -25.42 2.67 0.90
N GLU A 314 -25.94 3.19 2.02
CA GLU A 314 -25.29 3.00 3.34
C GLU A 314 -25.13 1.53 3.73
N HIS A 315 -25.99 0.64 3.24
CA HIS A 315 -25.88 -0.78 3.50
C HIS A 315 -24.59 -1.36 2.90
N VAL A 316 -24.26 -1.04 1.64
CA VAL A 316 -23.00 -1.43 1.01
C VAL A 316 -21.82 -0.91 1.84
N PHE A 317 -21.85 0.37 2.15
CA PHE A 317 -20.78 1.04 2.90
C PHE A 317 -20.54 0.38 4.28
N ARG A 318 -21.61 0.19 5.07
CA ARG A 318 -21.53 -0.41 6.42
C ARG A 318 -21.05 -1.85 6.38
N TRP A 319 -21.56 -2.67 5.46
CA TRP A 319 -21.15 -4.05 5.31
C TRP A 319 -19.67 -4.19 4.92
N VAL A 320 -19.19 -3.38 4.01
CA VAL A 320 -17.77 -3.40 3.61
C VAL A 320 -16.88 -3.04 4.78
N ILE A 321 -17.19 -1.98 5.53
CA ILE A 321 -16.42 -1.62 6.74
C ILE A 321 -16.42 -2.78 7.73
N LEU A 322 -17.58 -3.36 8.03
CA LEU A 322 -17.71 -4.45 8.99
C LEU A 322 -16.86 -5.67 8.59
N ILE A 323 -17.02 -6.15 7.37
CA ILE A 323 -16.32 -7.34 6.88
C ILE A 323 -14.81 -7.12 6.78
N LYS A 324 -14.37 -5.97 6.27
CA LYS A 324 -12.95 -5.61 6.23
C LYS A 324 -12.37 -5.46 7.63
N SER A 325 -13.13 -4.89 8.57
CA SER A 325 -12.73 -4.79 9.97
C SER A 325 -12.59 -6.15 10.63
N LEU A 326 -13.49 -7.09 10.37
CA LEU A 326 -13.39 -8.48 10.87
C LEU A 326 -12.13 -9.16 10.36
N GLY A 327 -11.82 -9.05 9.06
CA GLY A 327 -10.58 -9.55 8.50
C GLY A 327 -9.35 -8.93 9.16
N ALA A 328 -9.36 -7.60 9.35
CA ALA A 328 -8.27 -6.88 10.02
C ALA A 328 -8.09 -7.33 11.48
N ILE A 329 -9.18 -7.47 12.25
CA ILE A 329 -9.13 -7.96 13.65
C ILE A 329 -8.45 -9.32 13.69
N PHE A 330 -8.87 -10.25 12.85
CA PHE A 330 -8.32 -11.60 12.82
C PHE A 330 -6.82 -11.59 12.47
N TYR A 331 -6.42 -10.83 11.45
CA TYR A 331 -5.02 -10.69 11.07
C TYR A 331 -4.16 -10.10 12.19
N ILE A 332 -4.67 -9.04 12.84
CA ILE A 332 -3.99 -8.37 13.96
C ILE A 332 -3.88 -9.29 15.17
N ALA A 333 -4.94 -10.03 15.49
CA ALA A 333 -4.98 -10.98 16.60
C ALA A 333 -4.00 -12.14 16.46
N LEU A 334 -3.65 -12.53 15.24
CA LEU A 334 -2.63 -13.56 15.00
C LEU A 334 -1.19 -13.04 15.12
N GLY A 335 -0.96 -11.73 15.06
CA GLY A 335 0.33 -11.10 15.35
C GLY A 335 1.13 -10.64 14.15
N PHE A 336 2.41 -10.35 14.37
CA PHE A 336 3.31 -9.78 13.36
C PHE A 336 3.95 -10.82 12.43
N ASN A 337 3.27 -11.94 12.17
CA ASN A 337 3.85 -13.12 11.53
C ASN A 337 4.42 -12.87 10.13
N ALA A 338 3.68 -12.16 9.26
CA ALA A 338 4.16 -11.82 7.93
C ALA A 338 5.48 -11.03 7.98
N SER A 339 5.56 -10.07 8.91
CA SER A 339 6.73 -9.24 9.13
C SER A 339 7.94 -10.03 9.62
N PHE A 340 7.73 -10.98 10.53
CA PHE A 340 8.79 -11.82 11.06
C PHE A 340 9.27 -12.86 10.05
N LEU A 341 8.36 -13.48 9.30
CA LEU A 341 8.71 -14.40 8.21
C LEU A 341 9.51 -13.69 7.10
N LEU A 342 9.20 -12.43 6.81
CA LEU A 342 9.92 -11.63 5.82
C LEU A 342 11.38 -11.38 6.26
N ILE A 343 11.60 -10.98 7.53
CA ILE A 343 12.93 -10.72 8.07
C ILE A 343 13.77 -11.99 8.15
N THR A 344 13.16 -13.10 8.52
CA THR A 344 13.83 -14.40 8.61
C THR A 344 14.05 -15.07 7.25
N ASN A 345 13.79 -14.37 6.13
CA ASN A 345 13.93 -14.87 4.76
C ASN A 345 13.10 -16.13 4.44
N ARG A 346 11.98 -16.32 5.13
CA ARG A 346 11.07 -17.44 4.87
C ARG A 346 10.10 -17.13 3.73
N PHE A 347 10.63 -16.69 2.62
CA PHE A 347 9.87 -16.26 1.46
C PHE A 347 8.94 -17.33 0.91
N LYS A 348 9.41 -18.59 0.88
CA LYS A 348 8.59 -19.72 0.41
C LYS A 348 7.27 -19.85 1.19
N ASN A 349 7.30 -19.73 2.50
CA ASN A 349 6.11 -19.86 3.35
C ASN A 349 5.11 -18.72 3.11
N ILE A 350 5.63 -17.50 2.92
CA ILE A 350 4.79 -16.34 2.59
C ILE A 350 4.14 -16.54 1.22
N ILE A 351 4.93 -16.91 0.20
CA ILE A 351 4.42 -17.12 -1.16
C ILE A 351 3.35 -18.21 -1.17
N ILE A 352 3.57 -19.35 -0.49
CA ILE A 352 2.56 -20.40 -0.40
C ILE A 352 1.27 -19.88 0.25
N SER A 353 1.35 -19.15 1.37
CA SER A 353 0.17 -18.57 2.01
C SER A 353 -0.59 -17.62 1.07
N CYS A 354 0.13 -16.79 0.31
CA CYS A 354 -0.47 -15.90 -0.67
C CYS A 354 -1.11 -16.65 -1.83
N LEU A 355 -0.48 -17.69 -2.35
CA LEU A 355 -1.05 -18.51 -3.42
C LEU A 355 -2.31 -19.25 -2.97
N VAL A 356 -2.34 -19.76 -1.74
CA VAL A 356 -3.53 -20.36 -1.16
C VAL A 356 -4.66 -19.32 -1.08
N PHE A 357 -4.37 -18.09 -0.67
CA PHE A 357 -5.35 -17.01 -0.71
C PHE A 357 -5.94 -16.84 -2.12
N VAL A 358 -5.08 -16.70 -3.14
CA VAL A 358 -5.52 -16.46 -4.53
C VAL A 358 -6.41 -17.59 -5.03
N ILE A 359 -5.98 -18.84 -4.81
CA ILE A 359 -6.75 -20.02 -5.24
C ILE A 359 -8.10 -20.06 -4.54
N LEU A 360 -8.16 -19.91 -3.23
CA LEU A 360 -9.40 -19.91 -2.46
C LEU A 360 -10.31 -18.75 -2.85
N PHE A 361 -9.75 -17.53 -3.01
CA PHE A 361 -10.52 -16.37 -3.40
C PHE A 361 -11.22 -16.56 -4.75
N ILE A 362 -10.49 -17.01 -5.76
CA ILE A 362 -11.06 -17.29 -7.08
C ILE A 362 -12.08 -18.43 -7.01
N SER A 363 -11.74 -19.54 -6.33
CA SER A 363 -12.64 -20.72 -6.24
C SER A 363 -13.95 -20.37 -5.54
N VAL A 364 -13.91 -19.66 -4.42
CA VAL A 364 -15.12 -19.28 -3.67
C VAL A 364 -15.93 -18.23 -4.45
N ALA A 365 -15.27 -17.28 -5.12
CA ALA A 365 -15.96 -16.30 -5.95
C ALA A 365 -16.67 -16.96 -7.15
N CYS A 366 -16.01 -17.91 -7.82
CA CYS A 366 -16.61 -18.67 -8.92
C CYS A 366 -17.79 -19.54 -8.44
N LEU A 367 -17.62 -20.26 -7.32
CA LEU A 367 -18.70 -21.08 -6.73
C LEU A 367 -19.90 -20.22 -6.36
N SER A 368 -19.68 -19.07 -5.72
CA SER A 368 -20.76 -18.15 -5.36
C SER A 368 -21.52 -17.66 -6.59
N TYR A 369 -20.80 -17.37 -7.66
CA TYR A 369 -21.41 -16.96 -8.94
C TYR A 369 -22.27 -18.08 -9.55
N VAL A 370 -21.75 -19.31 -9.58
CA VAL A 370 -22.48 -20.49 -10.10
C VAL A 370 -23.72 -20.80 -9.25
N CYS A 371 -23.66 -20.62 -7.93
CA CYS A 371 -24.77 -20.82 -7.02
C CYS A 371 -25.83 -19.69 -7.05
N GLY A 372 -25.68 -18.70 -7.94
CA GLY A 372 -26.62 -17.58 -8.06
C GLY A 372 -26.51 -16.54 -6.95
N VAL A 373 -25.52 -16.66 -6.06
CA VAL A 373 -25.16 -15.62 -5.08
C VAL A 373 -24.24 -14.63 -5.78
N GLY A 374 -24.79 -13.89 -6.74
CA GLY A 374 -24.03 -12.92 -7.52
C GLY A 374 -23.84 -11.59 -6.79
N GLY A 375 -22.96 -10.75 -7.36
CA GLY A 375 -22.76 -9.38 -6.94
C GLY A 375 -21.61 -9.16 -5.97
N TRP A 376 -21.52 -7.96 -5.46
CA TRP A 376 -20.41 -7.50 -4.62
C TRP A 376 -20.29 -8.26 -3.29
N HIS A 377 -21.39 -8.80 -2.75
CA HIS A 377 -21.38 -9.59 -1.50
C HIS A 377 -20.54 -10.86 -1.65
N SER A 378 -20.71 -11.60 -2.74
CA SER A 378 -19.96 -12.85 -2.95
C SER A 378 -18.46 -12.61 -3.01
N ILE A 379 -18.04 -11.51 -3.66
CA ILE A 379 -16.63 -11.11 -3.75
C ILE A 379 -16.09 -10.74 -2.37
N LEU A 380 -16.84 -9.96 -1.59
CA LEU A 380 -16.45 -9.53 -0.25
C LEU A 380 -16.30 -10.71 0.72
N TYR A 381 -17.26 -11.65 0.72
CA TYR A 381 -17.20 -12.85 1.55
C TYR A 381 -16.08 -13.81 1.11
N SER A 382 -15.88 -13.98 -0.20
CA SER A 382 -14.77 -14.77 -0.74
C SER A 382 -13.42 -14.18 -0.30
N TRP A 383 -13.30 -12.85 -0.31
CA TRP A 383 -12.12 -12.17 0.21
C TRP A 383 -11.93 -12.46 1.71
N LEU A 384 -12.97 -12.33 2.54
CA LEU A 384 -12.86 -12.57 3.98
C LEU A 384 -12.39 -13.98 4.28
N MET A 385 -13.09 -14.99 3.72
CA MET A 385 -12.76 -16.42 3.96
C MET A 385 -11.31 -16.72 3.57
N SER A 386 -10.89 -16.26 2.41
CA SER A 386 -9.52 -16.46 1.92
C SER A 386 -8.50 -15.73 2.79
N TYR A 387 -8.84 -14.54 3.28
CA TYR A 387 -7.97 -13.73 4.14
C TYR A 387 -7.80 -14.34 5.54
N LEU A 388 -8.85 -15.00 6.07
CA LEU A 388 -8.77 -15.74 7.33
C LEU A 388 -7.81 -16.94 7.19
N VAL A 389 -7.93 -17.72 6.13
CA VAL A 389 -7.05 -18.87 5.87
C VAL A 389 -5.61 -18.40 5.66
N TYR A 390 -5.39 -17.36 4.86
CA TYR A 390 -4.08 -16.75 4.65
C TYR A 390 -3.41 -16.34 5.97
N SER A 391 -4.15 -15.65 6.82
CA SER A 391 -3.65 -15.16 8.11
C SER A 391 -3.30 -16.31 9.04
N LEU A 392 -4.14 -17.36 9.07
CA LEU A 392 -3.90 -18.58 9.86
C LEU A 392 -2.64 -19.32 9.37
N LEU A 393 -2.45 -19.47 8.07
CA LEU A 393 -1.26 -20.12 7.51
C LEU A 393 0.03 -19.38 7.90
N LEU A 394 0.05 -18.05 7.82
CA LEU A 394 1.19 -17.25 8.27
C LEU A 394 1.52 -17.50 9.75
N PHE A 395 0.49 -17.58 10.59
CA PHE A 395 0.66 -17.89 12.02
C PHE A 395 1.22 -19.29 12.24
N LEU A 396 0.66 -20.30 11.58
CA LEU A 396 1.12 -21.70 11.69
C LEU A 396 2.57 -21.87 11.22
N TYR A 397 2.94 -21.24 10.09
CA TYR A 397 4.30 -21.27 9.59
C TYR A 397 5.30 -20.56 10.53
N PHE A 398 4.86 -19.51 11.18
CA PHE A 398 5.68 -18.84 12.18
C PHE A 398 5.85 -19.71 13.44
N LYS A 399 4.76 -20.26 13.99
CA LYS A 399 4.75 -21.07 15.20
C LYS A 399 5.53 -22.37 15.04
N ARG A 400 5.41 -23.08 13.91
CA ARG A 400 6.05 -24.38 13.65
C ARG A 400 7.57 -24.37 13.82
N LYS A 401 8.23 -23.22 13.72
CA LYS A 401 9.69 -23.09 13.90
C LYS A 401 10.11 -22.30 15.14
N GLY A 402 9.19 -21.70 15.89
CA GLY A 402 9.48 -21.13 17.21
C GLY A 402 9.89 -22.16 18.24
N ASN A 403 9.61 -23.45 17.98
CA ASN A 403 9.96 -24.57 18.85
C ASN A 403 11.38 -25.16 18.60
N TYR A 404 12.20 -24.55 17.76
CA TYR A 404 13.55 -25.10 17.44
C TYR A 404 14.69 -24.45 18.23
N ASN A 405 14.41 -23.52 19.15
CA ASN A 405 15.38 -22.94 20.06
C ASN A 405 14.88 -23.03 21.53
N GLY A 406 14.40 -24.18 21.92
CA GLY A 406 14.19 -24.57 23.28
C GLY A 406 15.18 -25.68 23.64
#